data_3c810ca681905c8f426d995a07262613
#
_entry.id   3c810ca681905c8f426d995a07262613
#
_cell.length_a   1.000
_cell.length_b   1.000
_cell.length_c   1.000
_cell.angle_alpha   90.00
_cell.angle_beta   90.00
_cell.angle_gamma   90.00
#
_symmetry.space_group_name_H-M   'P 1'
#
loop_
_entity.id
_entity.type
_entity.pdbx_description
1 polymer ?
#
loop_
_entity_poly.entity_id
_entity_poly.type
_entity_poly.pdbx_seq_one_letter_code
_entity_poly.pdbx_strand_id
1 'polypeptide(L)'
;MYLSKADDQDWKYPQTEPYASGFLEVENGTHRVFWSEYGNPCGEPVICVHGGPGGGSDAFVARFFDPKRFRVLMFDQRGCGKSTPSASSNDLDDALRNNTTSHLIDDMNKLRVHRKIDTPMHVFGGSWGSTLSLSYAIAHPSNVRSLILRGIFLCRRKDSVSYTHLTLPTKA
;
A
#
# COMPACT_ATOMS: atom_id res chain seq x y z
N MET A 1 17.07 -19.24 -28.28
CA MET A 1 15.66 -19.54 -28.53
C MET A 1 14.87 -18.44 -27.85
N TYR A 2 14.55 -17.37 -28.56
CA TYR A 2 13.74 -16.27 -28.04
C TYR A 2 12.33 -16.80 -27.86
N LEU A 3 11.80 -16.68 -26.63
CA LEU A 3 10.37 -16.91 -26.39
C LEU A 3 9.60 -15.99 -27.33
N SER A 4 8.79 -16.57 -28.21
CA SER A 4 7.83 -15.85 -29.04
C SER A 4 7.04 -14.91 -28.14
N LYS A 5 6.69 -13.72 -28.65
CA LYS A 5 5.68 -12.85 -28.06
C LYS A 5 4.40 -13.68 -27.92
N ALA A 6 4.27 -14.36 -26.78
CA ALA A 6 3.00 -14.91 -26.37
C ALA A 6 2.06 -13.71 -26.21
N ASP A 7 0.90 -13.84 -26.82
CA ASP A 7 -0.18 -12.87 -26.87
C ASP A 7 -0.18 -11.96 -25.65
N ASP A 8 -0.08 -10.65 -25.91
CA ASP A 8 -0.11 -9.56 -24.92
C ASP A 8 -1.56 -9.43 -24.40
N GLN A 9 -2.10 -10.57 -23.95
CA GLN A 9 -3.41 -10.64 -23.34
C GLN A 9 -3.26 -9.92 -22.00
N ASP A 10 -3.79 -8.68 -21.92
CA ASP A 10 -3.74 -7.88 -20.70
C ASP A 10 -4.44 -8.66 -19.58
N TRP A 11 -3.65 -9.40 -18.77
CA TRP A 11 -4.10 -10.22 -17.64
C TRP A 11 -4.67 -9.39 -16.50
N LYS A 12 -4.65 -8.07 -16.63
CA LYS A 12 -5.18 -7.13 -15.66
C LYS A 12 -6.64 -6.82 -15.96
N TYR A 13 -7.41 -6.58 -14.94
CA TYR A 13 -8.77 -6.08 -15.08
C TYR A 13 -8.80 -4.66 -15.66
N PRO A 14 -9.91 -4.24 -16.29
CA PRO A 14 -10.06 -2.87 -16.76
C PRO A 14 -9.82 -1.85 -15.64
N GLN A 15 -9.25 -0.72 -15.97
CA GLN A 15 -9.14 0.39 -15.03
C GLN A 15 -10.53 0.96 -14.73
N THR A 16 -10.80 1.21 -13.46
CA THR A 16 -12.04 1.81 -13.00
C THR A 16 -11.73 3.05 -12.17
N GLU A 17 -12.70 3.97 -12.11
CA GLU A 17 -12.64 5.06 -11.16
C GLU A 17 -12.99 4.56 -9.75
N PRO A 18 -12.49 5.23 -8.70
CA PRO A 18 -12.88 4.90 -7.34
C PRO A 18 -14.37 5.22 -7.14
N TYR A 19 -15.11 4.30 -6.53
CA TYR A 19 -16.51 4.56 -6.18
C TYR A 19 -16.64 5.39 -4.90
N ALA A 20 -15.59 5.47 -4.10
CA ALA A 20 -15.51 6.31 -2.91
C ALA A 20 -14.06 6.76 -2.66
N SER A 21 -13.90 7.97 -2.16
CA SER A 21 -12.61 8.49 -1.70
C SER A 21 -12.82 9.55 -0.63
N GLY A 22 -11.77 9.83 0.14
CA GLY A 22 -11.84 10.85 1.18
C GLY A 22 -10.58 10.90 2.01
N PHE A 23 -10.71 11.48 3.19
CA PHE A 23 -9.61 11.62 4.14
C PHE A 23 -10.01 11.06 5.50
N LEU A 24 -9.06 10.42 6.15
CA LEU A 24 -9.14 10.04 7.55
C LEU A 24 -8.25 11.00 8.36
N GLU A 25 -8.84 11.71 9.29
CA GLU A 25 -8.08 12.54 10.23
C GLU A 25 -7.48 11.66 11.32
N VAL A 26 -6.18 11.82 11.54
CA VAL A 26 -5.43 11.13 12.59
C VAL A 26 -4.58 12.13 13.37
N GLU A 27 -4.07 11.75 14.54
CA GLU A 27 -3.29 12.62 15.42
C GLU A 27 -4.00 13.95 15.75
N ASN A 28 -5.28 13.90 16.15
CA ASN A 28 -6.08 15.07 16.45
C ASN A 28 -6.14 16.10 15.28
N GLY A 29 -6.15 15.59 14.04
CA GLY A 29 -6.23 16.42 12.85
C GLY A 29 -4.89 16.90 12.30
N THR A 30 -3.76 16.56 12.94
CA THR A 30 -2.42 16.92 12.44
C THR A 30 -2.14 16.27 11.07
N HIS A 31 -2.62 15.05 10.87
CA HIS A 31 -2.51 14.36 9.58
C HIS A 31 -3.89 14.03 9.02
N ARG A 32 -4.02 14.12 7.70
CA ARG A 32 -5.17 13.67 6.93
C ARG A 32 -4.70 12.63 5.93
N VAL A 33 -5.01 11.39 6.18
CA VAL A 33 -4.63 10.23 5.35
C VAL A 33 -5.65 10.08 4.23
N PHE A 34 -5.22 10.26 2.99
CA PHE A 34 -6.07 10.06 1.81
C PHE A 34 -6.33 8.57 1.59
N TRP A 35 -7.56 8.24 1.23
CA TRP A 35 -7.96 6.89 0.85
C TRP A 35 -8.90 6.89 -0.35
N SER A 36 -8.92 5.78 -1.07
CA SER A 36 -9.84 5.52 -2.18
C SER A 36 -10.24 4.05 -2.23
N GLU A 37 -11.47 3.78 -2.69
CA GLU A 37 -12.01 2.42 -2.81
C GLU A 37 -12.46 2.13 -4.23
N TYR A 38 -12.13 0.91 -4.69
CA TYR A 38 -12.42 0.42 -6.04
C TYR A 38 -13.14 -0.93 -5.99
N GLY A 39 -13.81 -1.28 -7.09
CA GLY A 39 -14.47 -2.57 -7.27
C GLY A 39 -15.81 -2.67 -6.57
N ASN A 40 -16.09 -3.82 -5.94
CA ASN A 40 -17.38 -4.11 -5.33
C ASN A 40 -17.44 -3.62 -3.87
N PRO A 41 -18.32 -2.65 -3.53
CA PRO A 41 -18.47 -2.18 -2.14
C PRO A 41 -18.81 -3.28 -1.12
N CYS A 42 -19.46 -4.36 -1.58
CA CYS A 42 -19.84 -5.52 -0.76
C CYS A 42 -18.88 -6.72 -0.96
N GLY A 43 -17.77 -6.52 -1.68
CA GLY A 43 -16.82 -7.58 -2.00
C GLY A 43 -15.87 -7.93 -0.86
N GLU A 44 -15.04 -8.94 -1.10
CA GLU A 44 -13.97 -9.34 -0.17
C GLU A 44 -12.98 -8.19 0.00
N PRO A 45 -12.70 -7.74 1.25
CA PRO A 45 -11.87 -6.57 1.46
C PRO A 45 -10.39 -6.86 1.23
N VAL A 46 -9.74 -5.98 0.48
CA VAL A 46 -8.30 -5.96 0.24
C VAL A 46 -7.78 -4.57 0.59
N ILE A 47 -6.75 -4.47 1.41
CA ILE A 47 -6.01 -3.23 1.60
C ILE A 47 -4.70 -3.28 0.83
N CYS A 48 -4.45 -2.27 -0.01
CA CYS A 48 -3.22 -2.13 -0.78
C CYS A 48 -2.29 -1.11 -0.14
N VAL A 49 -1.09 -1.57 0.20
CA VAL A 49 -0.05 -0.80 0.91
C VAL A 49 1.06 -0.46 -0.07
N HIS A 50 1.18 0.83 -0.40
CA HIS A 50 2.19 1.30 -1.35
C HIS A 50 3.62 1.22 -0.80
N GLY A 51 4.57 1.19 -1.71
CA GLY A 51 6.00 1.17 -1.42
C GLY A 51 6.63 2.56 -1.30
N GLY A 52 7.90 2.62 -1.44
CA GLY A 52 8.76 3.78 -1.27
C GLY A 52 9.78 3.51 -0.16
N PRO A 53 9.64 4.11 1.04
CA PRO A 53 8.58 4.99 1.55
C PRO A 53 8.39 6.25 0.71
N GLY A 54 7.17 6.80 0.68
CA GLY A 54 6.88 8.06 0.00
C GLY A 54 6.29 7.95 -1.42
N GLY A 55 6.04 6.74 -1.92
CA GLY A 55 5.58 6.52 -3.31
C GLY A 55 4.13 6.96 -3.59
N GLY A 56 3.26 6.95 -2.58
CA GLY A 56 1.82 7.14 -2.78
C GLY A 56 1.12 5.92 -3.43
N SER A 57 -0.19 5.92 -3.40
CA SER A 57 -1.01 4.88 -4.01
C SER A 57 -1.20 5.12 -5.51
N ASP A 58 -1.25 4.03 -6.29
CA ASP A 58 -1.49 4.07 -7.74
C ASP A 58 -2.73 3.22 -8.05
N ALA A 59 -3.73 3.85 -8.68
CA ALA A 59 -4.97 3.20 -9.11
C ALA A 59 -4.74 1.98 -10.02
N PHE A 60 -3.59 1.91 -10.69
CA PHE A 60 -3.19 0.74 -11.47
C PHE A 60 -3.18 -0.55 -10.66
N VAL A 61 -2.88 -0.48 -9.35
CA VAL A 61 -2.83 -1.65 -8.46
C VAL A 61 -4.22 -2.27 -8.29
N ALA A 62 -5.29 -1.50 -8.38
CA ALA A 62 -6.66 -2.02 -8.30
C ALA A 62 -6.97 -3.01 -9.44
N ARG A 63 -6.29 -2.90 -10.59
CA ARG A 63 -6.43 -3.78 -11.75
C ARG A 63 -5.92 -5.21 -11.52
N PHE A 64 -5.27 -5.49 -10.40
CA PHE A 64 -4.86 -6.86 -10.03
C PHE A 64 -6.00 -7.66 -9.39
N PHE A 65 -7.11 -7.01 -9.08
CA PHE A 65 -8.23 -7.60 -8.36
C PHE A 65 -9.49 -7.57 -9.21
N ASP A 66 -10.25 -8.68 -9.22
CA ASP A 66 -11.54 -8.72 -9.89
C ASP A 66 -12.49 -7.70 -9.28
N PRO A 67 -12.91 -6.66 -10.02
CA PRO A 67 -13.76 -5.60 -9.49
C PRO A 67 -15.18 -6.07 -9.13
N LYS A 68 -15.60 -7.25 -9.57
CA LYS A 68 -16.88 -7.86 -9.17
C LYS A 68 -16.79 -8.57 -7.83
N ARG A 69 -15.60 -9.05 -7.48
CA ARG A 69 -15.35 -9.88 -6.28
C ARG A 69 -14.78 -9.09 -5.12
N PHE A 70 -13.84 -8.19 -5.38
CA PHE A 70 -13.05 -7.53 -4.35
C PHE A 70 -13.49 -6.09 -4.10
N ARG A 71 -13.43 -5.68 -2.83
CA ARG A 71 -13.45 -4.31 -2.35
C ARG A 71 -12.02 -3.88 -2.09
N VAL A 72 -11.43 -3.09 -2.97
CA VAL A 72 -10.03 -2.71 -2.91
C VAL A 72 -9.90 -1.34 -2.25
N LEU A 73 -9.34 -1.30 -1.03
CA LEU A 73 -9.03 -0.09 -0.29
C LEU A 73 -7.56 0.28 -0.52
N MET A 74 -7.33 1.47 -0.99
CA MET A 74 -6.01 2.07 -1.19
C MET A 74 -5.88 3.31 -0.32
N PHE A 75 -4.68 3.64 0.11
CA PHE A 75 -4.44 4.84 0.89
C PHE A 75 -3.02 5.37 0.66
N ASP A 76 -2.85 6.66 0.84
CA ASP A 76 -1.54 7.31 0.85
C ASP A 76 -1.08 7.41 2.29
N GLN A 77 0.10 6.86 2.61
CA GLN A 77 0.69 6.95 3.94
C GLN A 77 0.95 8.42 4.32
N ARG A 78 1.18 8.70 5.59
CA ARG A 78 1.51 10.06 6.07
C ARG A 78 2.65 10.66 5.26
N GLY A 79 2.55 11.93 4.91
CA GLY A 79 3.56 12.65 4.13
C GLY A 79 3.59 12.32 2.64
N CYS A 80 2.75 11.40 2.16
CA CYS A 80 2.82 10.85 0.80
C CYS A 80 1.58 11.19 -0.03
N GLY A 81 1.76 11.22 -1.35
CA GLY A 81 0.67 11.34 -2.31
C GLY A 81 -0.27 12.51 -2.02
N LYS A 82 -1.55 12.23 -1.82
CA LYS A 82 -2.59 13.21 -1.50
C LYS A 82 -2.79 13.41 0.01
N SER A 83 -2.09 12.64 0.87
CA SER A 83 -2.13 12.83 2.33
C SER A 83 -1.45 14.14 2.72
N THR A 84 -1.98 14.78 3.78
CA THR A 84 -1.49 16.08 4.25
C THR A 84 -1.14 16.02 5.73
N PRO A 85 -0.10 16.80 6.17
CA PRO A 85 0.82 17.60 5.37
C PRO A 85 1.70 16.73 4.48
N SER A 86 2.18 17.29 3.35
CA SER A 86 3.03 16.57 2.39
C SER A 86 4.51 16.72 2.75
N ALA A 87 5.28 15.64 2.69
CA ALA A 87 6.73 15.67 2.89
C ALA A 87 7.49 16.44 1.78
N SER A 88 6.82 16.76 0.67
CA SER A 88 7.36 17.64 -0.38
C SER A 88 7.04 19.13 -0.16
N SER A 89 6.28 19.47 0.87
CA SER A 89 5.99 20.85 1.26
C SER A 89 7.15 21.47 2.04
N ASN A 90 7.09 22.80 2.22
CA ASN A 90 8.08 23.52 3.06
C ASN A 90 7.95 23.22 4.56
N ASP A 91 6.94 22.45 4.95
CA ASP A 91 6.62 22.08 6.34
C ASP A 91 6.93 20.60 6.60
N LEU A 92 8.20 20.27 6.43
CA LEU A 92 8.69 18.89 6.53
C LEU A 92 8.54 18.33 7.97
N ASP A 93 8.72 19.17 8.98
CA ASP A 93 8.64 18.76 10.38
C ASP A 93 7.24 18.28 10.75
N ASP A 94 6.20 18.97 10.28
CA ASP A 94 4.82 18.55 10.50
C ASP A 94 4.47 17.28 9.66
N ALA A 95 4.97 17.20 8.45
CA ALA A 95 4.76 16.02 7.59
C ALA A 95 5.41 14.75 8.15
N LEU A 96 6.53 14.88 8.84
CA LEU A 96 7.27 13.76 9.45
C LEU A 96 6.92 13.55 10.93
N ARG A 97 6.15 14.44 11.54
CA ARG A 97 5.73 14.30 12.94
C ARG A 97 4.97 12.99 13.11
N ASN A 98 5.39 12.17 14.09
CA ASN A 98 4.77 10.88 14.36
C ASN A 98 4.63 9.97 13.11
N ASN A 99 5.54 10.09 12.14
CA ASN A 99 5.55 9.25 10.94
C ASN A 99 6.49 8.05 11.14
N THR A 100 6.15 7.18 12.08
CA THR A 100 6.87 5.94 12.36
C THR A 100 6.07 4.72 11.91
N THR A 101 6.72 3.57 11.80
CA THR A 101 6.05 2.32 11.43
C THR A 101 4.84 2.00 12.33
N SER A 102 4.94 2.26 13.65
CA SER A 102 3.82 2.03 14.58
C SER A 102 2.63 2.94 14.27
N HIS A 103 2.85 4.20 13.95
CA HIS A 103 1.77 5.12 13.59
C HIS A 103 1.11 4.72 12.26
N LEU A 104 1.90 4.23 11.29
CA LEU A 104 1.35 3.74 10.01
C LEU A 104 0.51 2.46 10.19
N ILE A 105 0.91 1.57 11.12
CA ILE A 105 0.11 0.40 11.50
C ILE A 105 -1.22 0.84 12.12
N ASP A 106 -1.18 1.81 13.04
CA ASP A 106 -2.38 2.37 13.66
C ASP A 106 -3.30 3.04 12.64
N ASP A 107 -2.74 3.77 11.69
CA ASP A 107 -3.51 4.40 10.60
C ASP A 107 -4.22 3.35 9.73
N MET A 108 -3.55 2.25 9.39
CA MET A 108 -4.17 1.14 8.67
C MET A 108 -5.36 0.56 9.44
N ASN A 109 -5.21 0.37 10.76
CA ASN A 109 -6.30 -0.14 11.59
C ASN A 109 -7.43 0.87 11.75
N LYS A 110 -7.13 2.16 11.96
CA LYS A 110 -8.12 3.24 12.00
C LYS A 110 -8.87 3.34 10.67
N LEU A 111 -8.17 3.21 9.54
CA LEU A 111 -8.77 3.24 8.22
C LEU A 111 -9.73 2.05 8.01
N ARG A 112 -9.34 0.85 8.42
CA ARG A 112 -10.21 -0.33 8.43
C ARG A 112 -11.52 -0.06 9.17
N VAL A 113 -11.42 0.49 10.38
CA VAL A 113 -12.59 0.82 11.21
C VAL A 113 -13.43 1.94 10.56
N HIS A 114 -12.78 3.00 10.10
CA HIS A 114 -13.43 4.12 9.41
C HIS A 114 -14.23 3.66 8.19
N ARG A 115 -13.68 2.69 7.45
CA ARG A 115 -14.35 2.11 6.27
C ARG A 115 -15.31 0.95 6.62
N LYS A 116 -15.54 0.68 7.90
CA LYS A 116 -16.46 -0.37 8.40
C LYS A 116 -16.15 -1.74 7.81
N ILE A 117 -14.86 -2.10 7.81
CA ILE A 117 -14.42 -3.44 7.39
C ILE A 117 -14.33 -4.30 8.64
N ASP A 118 -15.38 -5.06 8.92
CA ASP A 118 -15.50 -5.86 10.15
C ASP A 118 -14.96 -7.29 9.99
N THR A 119 -14.70 -7.73 8.77
CA THR A 119 -14.12 -9.04 8.48
C THR A 119 -12.60 -8.95 8.29
N PRO A 120 -11.87 -10.06 8.49
CA PRO A 120 -10.46 -10.12 8.13
C PRO A 120 -10.26 -9.81 6.65
N MET A 121 -9.27 -8.97 6.34
CA MET A 121 -8.99 -8.49 4.99
C MET A 121 -7.72 -9.12 4.40
N HIS A 122 -7.64 -9.18 3.09
CA HIS A 122 -6.41 -9.44 2.39
C HIS A 122 -5.52 -8.20 2.46
N VAL A 123 -4.21 -8.38 2.66
CA VAL A 123 -3.25 -7.27 2.69
C VAL A 123 -2.25 -7.47 1.55
N PHE A 124 -2.22 -6.53 0.62
CA PHE A 124 -1.32 -6.52 -0.52
C PHE A 124 -0.26 -5.43 -0.34
N GLY A 125 1.03 -5.80 -0.34
CA GLY A 125 2.11 -4.85 -0.16
C GLY A 125 3.32 -5.13 -1.05
N GLY A 126 3.89 -4.06 -1.63
CA GLY A 126 5.09 -4.14 -2.44
C GLY A 126 6.25 -3.31 -1.89
N SER A 127 7.49 -3.82 -1.97
CA SER A 127 8.70 -3.12 -1.50
C SER A 127 8.56 -2.72 -0.01
N TRP A 128 8.72 -1.44 0.36
CA TRP A 128 8.41 -0.94 1.72
C TRP A 128 7.01 -1.36 2.20
N GLY A 129 6.01 -1.35 1.29
CA GLY A 129 4.66 -1.83 1.61
C GLY A 129 4.62 -3.28 2.06
N SER A 130 5.58 -4.13 1.67
CA SER A 130 5.67 -5.51 2.17
C SER A 130 6.11 -5.56 3.64
N THR A 131 7.03 -4.69 4.04
CA THR A 131 7.45 -4.52 5.43
C THR A 131 6.29 -4.05 6.31
N LEU A 132 5.61 -3.01 5.88
CA LEU A 132 4.48 -2.44 6.62
C LEU A 132 3.31 -3.43 6.72
N SER A 133 3.01 -4.15 5.63
CA SER A 133 1.97 -5.21 5.62
C SER A 133 2.28 -6.34 6.59
N LEU A 134 3.53 -6.79 6.62
CA LEU A 134 3.97 -7.82 7.56
C LEU A 134 3.89 -7.32 9.02
N SER A 135 4.35 -6.09 9.27
CA SER A 135 4.27 -5.48 10.60
C SER A 135 2.82 -5.31 11.08
N TYR A 136 1.92 -4.91 10.17
CA TYR A 136 0.48 -4.87 10.46
C TYR A 136 -0.10 -6.23 10.81
N ALA A 137 0.27 -7.27 10.05
CA ALA A 137 -0.22 -8.63 10.31
C ALA A 137 0.27 -9.20 11.65
N ILE A 138 1.49 -8.85 12.07
CA ILE A 138 2.02 -9.22 13.39
C ILE A 138 1.26 -8.49 14.50
N ALA A 139 0.98 -7.20 14.33
CA ALA A 139 0.27 -6.39 15.33
C ALA A 139 -1.23 -6.74 15.42
N HIS A 140 -1.86 -7.09 14.30
CA HIS A 140 -3.30 -7.34 14.18
C HIS A 140 -3.63 -8.64 13.44
N PRO A 141 -3.19 -9.81 13.93
CA PRO A 141 -3.33 -11.08 13.23
C PRO A 141 -4.79 -11.46 12.93
N SER A 142 -5.72 -11.10 13.81
CA SER A 142 -7.16 -11.37 13.63
C SER A 142 -7.81 -10.55 12.51
N ASN A 143 -7.18 -9.45 12.09
CA ASN A 143 -7.68 -8.58 11.03
C ASN A 143 -7.18 -8.98 9.64
N VAL A 144 -6.28 -9.96 9.56
CA VAL A 144 -5.62 -10.36 8.32
C VAL A 144 -6.07 -11.76 7.90
N ARG A 145 -6.68 -11.85 6.72
CA ARG A 145 -7.06 -13.12 6.07
C ARG A 145 -5.89 -13.75 5.34
N SER A 146 -5.14 -12.94 4.60
CA SER A 146 -3.93 -13.37 3.90
C SER A 146 -3.01 -12.19 3.60
N LEU A 147 -1.73 -12.50 3.37
CA LEU A 147 -0.71 -11.56 2.92
C LEU A 147 -0.29 -11.89 1.50
N ILE A 148 -0.24 -10.86 0.65
CA ILE A 148 0.31 -10.93 -0.70
C ILE A 148 1.46 -9.92 -0.74
N LEU A 149 2.69 -10.43 -0.69
CA LEU A 149 3.90 -9.61 -0.59
C LEU A 149 4.71 -9.69 -1.89
N ARG A 150 4.98 -8.54 -2.48
CA ARG A 150 5.75 -8.41 -3.71
C ARG A 150 7.02 -7.60 -3.48
N GLY A 151 8.15 -8.04 -4.08
CA GLY A 151 9.43 -7.37 -3.90
C GLY A 151 9.76 -7.24 -2.42
N ILE A 152 9.77 -8.38 -1.70
CA ILE A 152 9.86 -8.41 -0.23
C ILE A 152 11.11 -7.68 0.24
N PHE A 153 10.90 -6.66 1.06
CA PHE A 153 11.93 -5.86 1.68
C PHE A 153 11.71 -5.90 3.20
N LEU A 154 12.67 -6.42 3.96
CA LEU A 154 12.55 -6.63 5.40
C LEU A 154 13.31 -5.58 6.22
N CYS A 155 13.81 -4.52 5.60
CA CYS A 155 14.59 -3.45 6.23
C CYS A 155 15.85 -3.96 6.96
N ARG A 156 16.36 -5.16 6.63
CA ARG A 156 17.60 -5.66 7.21
C ARG A 156 18.80 -4.95 6.56
N ARG A 157 19.90 -4.79 7.31
CA ARG A 157 21.12 -4.17 6.79
C ARG A 157 21.58 -4.80 5.47
N LYS A 158 21.50 -6.13 5.34
CA LYS A 158 21.86 -6.84 4.10
C LYS A 158 20.94 -6.50 2.92
N ASP A 159 19.66 -6.21 3.16
CA ASP A 159 18.73 -5.84 2.10
C ASP A 159 19.08 -4.46 1.55
N SER A 160 19.47 -3.51 2.41
CA SER A 160 19.90 -2.17 2.02
C SER A 160 21.24 -2.20 1.25
N VAL A 161 22.20 -3.02 1.68
CA VAL A 161 23.50 -3.18 1.01
C VAL A 161 23.32 -3.81 -0.37
N SER A 162 22.46 -4.82 -0.51
CA SER A 162 22.18 -5.45 -1.80
C SER A 162 21.54 -4.48 -2.80
N TYR A 163 20.77 -3.50 -2.33
CA TYR A 163 20.14 -2.49 -3.18
C TYR A 163 21.13 -1.42 -3.66
N THR A 164 22.17 -1.12 -2.86
CA THR A 164 23.19 -0.09 -3.19
C THR A 164 24.39 -0.66 -3.95
N HIS A 165 24.59 -2.00 -3.94
CA HIS A 165 25.74 -2.67 -4.54
C HIS A 165 25.32 -3.75 -5.57
N LEU A 166 24.28 -3.49 -6.37
CA LEU A 166 23.99 -4.28 -7.56
C LEU A 166 25.12 -4.09 -8.59
N THR A 167 26.21 -4.82 -8.42
CA THR A 167 27.12 -5.08 -9.51
C THR A 167 26.43 -6.07 -10.44
N LEU A 168 26.05 -5.60 -11.63
CA LEU A 168 25.66 -6.49 -12.72
C LEU A 168 26.86 -7.44 -12.97
N PRO A 169 26.65 -8.76 -13.13
CA PRO A 169 27.73 -9.64 -13.52
C PRO A 169 28.27 -9.16 -14.85
N THR A 170 29.51 -8.65 -14.85
CA THR A 170 30.26 -8.42 -16.07
C THR A 170 30.48 -9.78 -16.72
N LYS A 171 29.90 -9.99 -17.89
CA LYS A 171 30.24 -11.16 -18.71
C LYS A 171 31.74 -11.09 -18.99
N ALA A 172 32.44 -12.10 -18.50
CA ALA A 172 33.78 -12.44 -18.99
C ALA A 172 33.66 -13.05 -20.41
#